data_c244cc692e074eee5e47827e0093bd6c
#
_entry.id   c244cc692e074eee5e47827e0093bd6c
#
_cell.length_a   1.000
_cell.length_b   1.000
_cell.length_c   1.000
_cell.angle_alpha   90.00
_cell.angle_beta   90.00
_cell.angle_gamma   90.00
#
_symmetry.space_group_name_H-M   'P 1'
#
loop_
_entity.id
_entity.type
_entity.pdbx_description
1 polymer ?
#
loop_
_entity_poly.entity_id
_entity_poly.type
_entity_poly.pdbx_seq_one_letter_code
_entity_poly.pdbx_strand_id
1 'polypeptide(L)'
;MGTKRKLPFGYKMESGRIAVDATESHWVSHLFSRYNMGVSIQELANFMNDTAVRYDPNKPWNKNMVARILADTRYLGESGFPVLVDASVFLNTEEKRKKKAPAVQKTEAQTVLRRKCGFRITPRIEHEVLYLLNCLTQNPERIVTPH
;
A
#
# COMPACT_ATOMS: atom_id res chain seq x y z
N MET A 1 11.86 0.69 22.84
CA MET A 1 11.42 -0.48 22.03
C MET A 1 9.92 -0.39 21.83
N GLY A 2 9.47 -0.21 20.62
CA GLY A 2 8.05 -0.23 20.34
C GLY A 2 7.47 -1.62 20.58
N THR A 3 6.53 -1.73 21.50
CA THR A 3 5.79 -2.96 21.72
C THR A 3 5.00 -3.27 20.45
N LYS A 4 5.37 -4.32 19.75
CA LYS A 4 4.62 -4.79 18.60
C LYS A 4 3.19 -5.10 19.05
N ARG A 5 2.23 -4.53 18.35
CA ARG A 5 0.81 -4.81 18.59
C ARG A 5 0.54 -6.32 18.45
N LYS A 6 -0.02 -6.93 19.48
CA LYS A 6 -0.31 -8.38 19.50
C LYS A 6 -1.59 -8.73 18.74
N LEU A 7 -2.58 -7.83 18.75
CA LEU A 7 -3.85 -8.00 18.08
C LEU A 7 -3.94 -7.15 16.81
N PRO A 8 -4.68 -7.57 15.79
CA PRO A 8 -4.95 -6.74 14.63
C PRO A 8 -5.65 -5.44 15.04
N PHE A 9 -5.48 -4.39 14.23
CA PHE A 9 -6.21 -3.15 14.39
C PHE A 9 -7.71 -3.42 14.24
N GLY A 10 -8.53 -2.90 15.12
CA GLY A 10 -9.98 -3.16 15.17
C GLY A 10 -10.41 -4.13 16.26
N TYR A 11 -9.47 -4.78 16.93
CA TYR A 11 -9.76 -5.75 18.00
C TYR A 11 -9.05 -5.38 19.30
N LYS A 12 -9.72 -5.70 20.39
CA LYS A 12 -9.19 -5.56 21.76
C LYS A 12 -9.35 -6.87 22.53
N MET A 13 -8.60 -7.01 23.60
CA MET A 13 -8.80 -8.09 24.56
C MET A 13 -9.76 -7.62 25.64
N GLU A 14 -10.86 -8.30 25.85
CA GLU A 14 -11.84 -8.03 26.89
C GLU A 14 -12.17 -9.32 27.62
N SER A 15 -11.96 -9.33 28.93
CA SER A 15 -12.22 -10.50 29.80
C SER A 15 -11.61 -11.81 29.28
N GLY A 16 -10.40 -11.75 28.74
CA GLY A 16 -9.71 -12.93 28.19
C GLY A 16 -10.21 -13.42 26.82
N ARG A 17 -11.09 -12.66 26.19
CA ARG A 17 -11.60 -12.95 24.84
C ARG A 17 -11.32 -11.82 23.88
N ILE A 18 -11.22 -12.17 22.59
CA ILE A 18 -11.05 -11.19 21.52
C ILE A 18 -12.41 -10.55 21.26
N ALA A 19 -12.48 -9.24 21.42
CA ALA A 19 -13.67 -8.43 21.15
C ALA A 19 -13.36 -7.37 20.10
N VAL A 20 -14.41 -6.85 19.47
CA VAL A 20 -14.30 -5.75 18.51
C VAL A 20 -14.12 -4.44 19.29
N ASP A 21 -13.14 -3.66 18.92
CA ASP A 21 -12.99 -2.28 19.38
C ASP A 21 -13.87 -1.35 18.54
N ALA A 22 -14.83 -0.70 19.16
CA ALA A 22 -15.82 0.13 18.44
C ALA A 22 -15.16 1.29 17.65
N THR A 23 -14.16 1.92 18.21
CA THR A 23 -13.47 3.03 17.55
C THR A 23 -12.58 2.54 16.40
N GLU A 24 -11.75 1.56 16.66
CA GLU A 24 -10.83 1.02 15.65
C GLU A 24 -11.58 0.30 14.51
N SER A 25 -12.65 -0.43 14.83
CA SER A 25 -13.44 -1.15 13.83
C SER A 25 -14.13 -0.20 12.84
N HIS A 26 -14.60 0.94 13.33
CA HIS A 26 -15.13 1.98 12.45
C HIS A 26 -14.11 2.44 11.41
N TRP A 27 -12.87 2.65 11.83
CA TRP A 27 -11.80 3.07 10.93
C TRP A 27 -11.36 1.95 9.98
N VAL A 28 -11.39 0.69 10.41
CA VAL A 28 -11.13 -0.45 9.52
C VAL A 28 -12.16 -0.47 8.38
N SER A 29 -13.43 -0.42 8.71
CA SER A 29 -14.51 -0.37 7.70
C SER A 29 -14.36 0.82 6.76
N HIS A 30 -13.99 1.97 7.30
CA HIS A 30 -13.74 3.19 6.52
C HIS A 30 -12.58 3.03 5.54
N LEU A 31 -11.47 2.43 5.98
CA LEU A 31 -10.31 2.16 5.11
C LEU A 31 -10.67 1.25 3.93
N PHE A 32 -11.39 0.16 4.19
CA PHE A 32 -11.86 -0.74 3.13
C PHE A 32 -12.80 -0.04 2.14
N SER A 33 -13.76 0.70 2.66
CA SER A 33 -14.72 1.44 1.84
C SER A 33 -14.04 2.47 0.94
N ARG A 34 -13.16 3.29 1.49
CA ARG A 34 -12.41 4.30 0.74
C ARG A 34 -11.48 3.70 -0.30
N TYR A 35 -10.80 2.62 0.05
CA TYR A 35 -9.95 1.93 -0.91
C TYR A 35 -10.75 1.38 -2.09
N ASN A 36 -11.91 0.81 -1.84
CA ASN A 36 -12.81 0.33 -2.88
C ASN A 36 -13.38 1.45 -3.76
N MET A 37 -13.47 2.67 -3.24
CA MET A 37 -13.83 3.87 -4.00
C MET A 37 -12.69 4.39 -4.89
N GLY A 38 -11.48 3.87 -4.76
CA GLY A 38 -10.34 4.24 -5.58
C GLY A 38 -9.29 5.10 -4.88
N VAL A 39 -9.43 5.38 -3.59
CA VAL A 39 -8.44 6.13 -2.81
C VAL A 39 -7.16 5.30 -2.67
N SER A 40 -6.00 5.91 -2.84
CA SER A 40 -4.72 5.23 -2.74
C SER A 40 -4.35 4.90 -1.29
N ILE A 41 -3.49 3.88 -1.11
CA ILE A 41 -3.00 3.48 0.22
C ILE A 41 -2.24 4.64 0.89
N GLN A 42 -1.50 5.44 0.13
CA GLN A 42 -0.78 6.59 0.65
C GLN A 42 -1.72 7.69 1.15
N GLU A 43 -2.76 7.99 0.40
CA GLU A 43 -3.79 8.95 0.80
C GLU A 43 -4.54 8.50 2.05
N LEU A 44 -4.84 7.21 2.15
CA LEU A 44 -5.46 6.63 3.34
C LEU A 44 -4.56 6.77 4.57
N ALA A 45 -3.25 6.53 4.43
CA ALA A 45 -2.29 6.72 5.51
C ALA A 45 -2.22 8.19 5.94
N ASN A 46 -2.18 9.13 5.00
CA ASN A 46 -2.20 10.56 5.29
C ASN A 46 -3.48 10.97 6.01
N PHE A 47 -4.62 10.48 5.54
CA PHE A 47 -5.92 10.72 6.18
C PHE A 47 -5.94 10.21 7.64
N MET A 48 -5.42 9.02 7.89
CA MET A 48 -5.36 8.45 9.23
C MET A 48 -4.42 9.22 10.16
N ASN A 49 -3.40 9.88 9.63
CA ASN A 49 -2.52 10.77 10.40
C ASN A 49 -3.24 12.02 10.91
N ASP A 50 -4.24 12.49 10.19
CA ASP A 50 -5.08 13.63 10.58
C ASP A 50 -6.11 13.26 11.66
N THR A 51 -6.32 11.96 11.89
CA THR A 51 -7.21 11.48 12.96
C THR A 51 -6.48 11.36 14.29
N ALA A 52 -7.24 11.33 15.38
CA ALA A 52 -6.69 11.09 16.72
C ALA A 52 -6.31 9.61 16.97
N VAL A 53 -6.74 8.72 16.09
CA VAL A 53 -6.52 7.27 16.23
C VAL A 53 -5.15 6.89 15.72
N ARG A 54 -4.41 6.11 16.50
CA ARG A 54 -3.06 5.64 16.18
C ARG A 54 -3.04 4.12 16.03
N TYR A 55 -2.33 3.65 15.01
CA TYR A 55 -2.02 2.23 14.86
C TYR A 55 -0.96 1.80 15.88
N ASP A 56 0.08 2.60 16.01
CA ASP A 56 1.17 2.45 16.96
C ASP A 56 1.34 3.79 17.72
N PRO A 57 1.34 3.80 19.06
CA PRO A 57 1.47 5.05 19.83
C PRO A 57 2.74 5.85 19.50
N ASN A 58 3.78 5.17 19.04
CA ASN A 58 5.10 5.77 18.82
C ASN A 58 5.40 6.12 17.36
N LYS A 59 4.49 5.77 16.43
CA LYS A 59 4.74 5.95 14.99
C LYS A 59 3.52 6.53 14.29
N PRO A 60 3.75 7.43 13.31
CA PRO A 60 2.67 7.88 12.44
C PRO A 60 2.19 6.73 11.53
N TRP A 61 0.99 6.87 11.01
CA TRP A 61 0.46 5.99 9.99
C TRP A 61 1.32 6.04 8.72
N ASN A 62 1.56 4.88 8.15
CA ASN A 62 2.25 4.75 6.88
C ASN A 62 1.53 3.77 5.96
N LYS A 63 1.90 3.77 4.69
CA LYS A 63 1.30 2.90 3.68
C LYS A 63 1.35 1.40 4.02
N ASN A 64 2.39 0.95 4.72
CA ASN A 64 2.54 -0.46 5.09
C ASN A 64 1.53 -0.88 6.16
N MET A 65 1.21 0.00 7.10
CA MET A 65 0.17 -0.24 8.11
C MET A 65 -1.20 -0.40 7.46
N VAL A 66 -1.55 0.49 6.54
CA VAL A 66 -2.80 0.40 5.78
C VAL A 66 -2.83 -0.85 4.92
N ALA A 67 -1.75 -1.18 4.22
CA ALA A 67 -1.65 -2.38 3.40
C ALA A 67 -1.84 -3.67 4.21
N ARG A 68 -1.29 -3.73 5.42
CA ARG A 68 -1.49 -4.87 6.35
C ARG A 68 -2.95 -5.03 6.75
N ILE A 69 -3.63 -3.93 7.06
CA ILE A 69 -5.06 -3.95 7.40
C ILE A 69 -5.87 -4.47 6.22
N LEU A 70 -5.64 -3.97 5.02
CA LEU A 70 -6.36 -4.38 3.82
C LEU A 70 -6.08 -5.83 3.39
N ALA A 71 -5.00 -6.44 3.87
CA ALA A 71 -4.60 -7.81 3.55
C ALA A 71 -4.97 -8.84 4.64
N ASP A 72 -5.45 -8.39 5.79
CA ASP A 72 -5.64 -9.24 6.96
C ASP A 72 -6.96 -10.03 6.86
N THR A 73 -6.86 -11.34 6.64
CA THR A 73 -8.00 -12.25 6.52
C THR A 73 -8.75 -12.47 7.85
N ARG A 74 -8.16 -12.12 8.97
CA ARG A 74 -8.80 -12.24 10.29
C ARG A 74 -10.06 -11.39 10.41
N TYR A 75 -10.18 -10.33 9.64
CA TYR A 75 -11.40 -9.50 9.55
C TYR A 75 -12.62 -10.25 8.99
N LEU A 76 -12.40 -11.37 8.32
CA LEU A 76 -13.45 -12.27 7.83
C LEU A 76 -13.96 -13.25 8.87
N GLY A 77 -13.41 -13.25 10.08
CA GLY A 77 -13.76 -14.16 11.14
C GLY A 77 -12.86 -15.38 11.25
N GLU A 78 -11.67 -15.35 10.65
CA GLU A 78 -10.70 -16.44 10.77
C GLU A 78 -10.03 -16.45 12.16
N SER A 79 -9.58 -17.63 12.58
CA SER A 79 -8.82 -17.84 13.83
C SER A 79 -9.53 -17.37 15.10
N GLY A 80 -10.88 -17.43 15.11
CA GLY A 80 -11.68 -17.06 16.28
C GLY A 80 -11.89 -15.55 16.47
N PHE A 81 -11.51 -14.75 15.48
CA PHE A 81 -11.80 -13.32 15.49
C PHE A 81 -13.24 -13.03 15.05
N PRO A 82 -13.93 -12.07 15.68
CA PRO A 82 -15.23 -11.62 15.19
C PRO A 82 -15.15 -11.05 13.78
N VAL A 83 -16.19 -11.29 12.96
CA VAL A 83 -16.28 -10.72 11.62
C VAL A 83 -16.40 -9.19 11.72
N LEU A 84 -15.57 -8.48 10.97
CA LEU A 84 -15.51 -7.03 10.98
C LEU A 84 -15.78 -6.43 9.60
N VAL A 85 -15.43 -7.15 8.54
CA VAL A 85 -15.60 -6.74 7.14
C VAL A 85 -16.36 -7.82 6.38
N ASP A 86 -17.28 -7.42 5.54
CA ASP A 86 -18.01 -8.35 4.66
C ASP A 86 -17.07 -9.02 3.65
N ALA A 87 -17.32 -10.30 3.39
CA ALA A 87 -16.52 -11.07 2.42
C ALA A 87 -16.50 -10.43 1.03
N SER A 88 -17.61 -9.85 0.58
CA SER A 88 -17.69 -9.16 -0.71
C SER A 88 -16.78 -7.93 -0.78
N VAL A 89 -16.77 -7.13 0.28
CA VAL A 89 -15.91 -5.94 0.41
C VAL A 89 -14.44 -6.33 0.43
N PHE A 90 -14.11 -7.38 1.18
CA PHE A 90 -12.74 -7.90 1.26
C PHE A 90 -12.25 -8.42 -0.09
N LEU A 91 -13.06 -9.22 -0.78
CA LEU A 91 -12.73 -9.76 -2.11
C LEU A 91 -12.52 -8.66 -3.14
N ASN A 92 -13.38 -7.64 -3.16
CA ASN A 92 -13.20 -6.48 -4.04
C ASN A 92 -11.90 -5.73 -3.75
N THR A 93 -11.56 -5.60 -2.49
CA THR A 93 -10.29 -4.98 -2.06
C THR A 93 -9.10 -5.80 -2.55
N GLU A 94 -9.16 -7.11 -2.40
CA GLU A 94 -8.09 -8.02 -2.82
C GLU A 94 -7.89 -7.99 -4.33
N GLU A 95 -8.96 -8.02 -5.11
CA GLU A 95 -8.90 -7.87 -6.57
C GLU A 95 -8.25 -6.55 -6.99
N LYS A 96 -8.63 -5.45 -6.39
CA LYS A 96 -8.04 -4.14 -6.66
C LYS A 96 -6.56 -4.09 -6.32
N ARG A 97 -6.16 -4.72 -5.20
CA ARG A 97 -4.75 -4.81 -4.81
C ARG A 97 -3.94 -5.62 -5.82
N LYS A 98 -4.47 -6.74 -6.30
CA LYS A 98 -3.84 -7.57 -7.34
C LYS A 98 -3.72 -6.82 -8.68
N LYS A 99 -4.74 -6.06 -9.07
CA LYS A 99 -4.73 -5.26 -10.31
C LYS A 99 -3.78 -4.06 -10.24
N LYS A 100 -3.65 -3.42 -9.07
CA LYS A 100 -2.75 -2.27 -8.87
C LYS A 100 -1.28 -2.66 -8.72
N ALA A 101 -0.98 -3.92 -8.54
CA ALA A 101 0.37 -4.43 -8.51
C ALA A 101 0.72 -5.18 -9.80
N PRO A 102 0.79 -4.54 -10.97
CA PRO A 102 1.74 -5.04 -11.92
C PRO A 102 3.09 -4.81 -11.23
N ALA A 103 3.77 -5.87 -10.87
CA ALA A 103 5.20 -5.77 -10.66
C ALA A 103 5.71 -4.96 -11.83
N VAL A 104 6.23 -3.78 -11.56
CA VAL A 104 6.95 -3.01 -12.58
C VAL A 104 8.07 -3.94 -13.01
N GLN A 105 7.83 -4.70 -14.05
CA GLN A 105 8.88 -5.51 -14.66
C GLN A 105 9.91 -4.49 -15.09
N LYS A 106 11.02 -4.49 -14.36
CA LYS A 106 12.16 -3.67 -14.75
C LYS A 106 12.50 -4.04 -16.17
N THR A 107 12.36 -3.08 -17.06
CA THR A 107 12.71 -3.30 -18.45
C THR A 107 14.17 -3.76 -18.54
N GLU A 108 14.47 -4.57 -19.52
CA GLU A 108 15.83 -5.10 -19.73
C GLU A 108 16.86 -3.95 -19.75
N ALA A 109 16.49 -2.81 -20.34
CA ALA A 109 17.28 -1.59 -20.33
C ALA A 109 17.61 -1.07 -18.92
N GLN A 110 16.67 -1.11 -18.00
CA GLN A 110 16.89 -0.71 -16.60
C GLN A 110 17.85 -1.65 -15.87
N THR A 111 17.75 -2.93 -16.16
CA THR A 111 18.62 -3.95 -15.57
C THR A 111 20.07 -3.80 -16.09
N VAL A 112 20.23 -3.54 -17.38
CA VAL A 112 21.54 -3.31 -18.01
C VAL A 112 22.18 -2.03 -17.48
N LEU A 113 21.42 -0.94 -17.33
CA LEU A 113 21.92 0.31 -16.78
C LEU A 113 22.42 0.15 -15.33
N ARG A 114 21.68 -0.58 -14.49
CA ARG A 114 22.11 -0.88 -13.12
C ARG A 114 23.43 -1.67 -13.07
N ARG A 115 23.61 -2.62 -13.98
CA ARG A 115 24.85 -3.42 -14.04
C ARG A 115 26.04 -2.61 -14.52
N LYS A 116 25.87 -1.74 -15.52
CA LYS A 116 26.96 -0.96 -16.12
C LYS A 116 27.39 0.25 -15.31
N CYS A 117 26.46 0.89 -14.62
CA CYS A 117 26.77 2.13 -13.91
C CYS A 117 27.35 1.92 -12.50
N GLY A 118 27.19 0.76 -11.89
CA GLY A 118 27.81 0.42 -10.59
C GLY A 118 27.43 1.32 -9.41
N PHE A 119 26.49 2.24 -9.57
CA PHE A 119 26.03 3.14 -8.52
C PHE A 119 24.52 3.02 -8.28
N ARG A 120 24.10 3.43 -7.09
CA ARG A 120 22.68 3.45 -6.73
C ARG A 120 21.93 4.50 -7.53
N ILE A 121 21.11 4.05 -8.46
CA ILE A 121 20.20 4.95 -9.19
C ILE A 121 19.07 5.34 -8.25
N THR A 122 18.93 6.63 -7.98
CA THR A 122 17.79 7.15 -7.23
C THR A 122 16.52 7.09 -8.08
N PRO A 123 15.33 6.97 -7.48
CA PRO A 123 14.07 6.94 -8.23
C PRO A 123 13.88 8.13 -9.18
N ARG A 124 14.42 9.28 -8.83
CA ARG A 124 14.39 10.48 -9.66
C ARG A 124 15.21 10.33 -10.94
N ILE A 125 16.44 9.81 -10.83
CA ILE A 125 17.31 9.58 -11.99
C ILE A 125 16.71 8.48 -12.88
N GLU A 126 16.14 7.44 -12.28
CA GLU A 126 15.47 6.36 -13.01
C GLU A 126 14.29 6.89 -13.84
N HIS A 127 13.52 7.82 -13.30
CA HIS A 127 12.40 8.46 -14.00
C HIS A 127 12.87 9.32 -15.17
N GLU A 128 13.90 10.13 -14.99
CA GLU A 128 14.49 10.96 -16.05
C GLU A 128 15.07 10.11 -17.19
N VAL A 129 15.80 9.05 -16.87
CA VAL A 129 16.36 8.11 -17.86
C VAL A 129 15.23 7.40 -18.62
N LEU A 130 14.18 6.96 -17.96
CA LEU A 130 13.02 6.34 -18.63
C LEU A 130 12.29 7.31 -19.53
N TYR A 131 12.13 8.55 -19.12
CA TYR A 131 11.52 9.59 -19.93
C TYR A 131 12.31 9.84 -21.21
N LEU A 132 13.64 9.97 -21.09
CA LEU A 132 14.54 10.15 -22.24
C LEU A 132 14.52 8.94 -23.18
N LEU A 133 14.55 7.73 -22.66
CA LEU A 133 14.47 6.50 -23.45
C LEU A 133 13.10 6.40 -24.18
N ASN A 134 12.03 6.78 -23.54
CA ASN A 134 10.69 6.79 -24.14
C ASN A 134 10.60 7.83 -25.27
N CYS A 135 11.19 9.01 -25.08
CA CYS A 135 11.29 10.02 -26.13
C CYS A 135 12.09 9.52 -27.34
N LEU A 136 13.16 8.77 -27.08
CA LEU A 136 14.01 8.16 -28.15
C LEU A 136 13.26 7.09 -28.94
N THR A 137 12.43 6.29 -28.29
CA THR A 137 11.70 5.20 -28.96
C THR A 137 10.43 5.65 -29.70
N GLN A 138 9.79 6.72 -29.21
CA GLN A 138 8.56 7.24 -29.83
C GLN A 138 8.80 8.22 -30.98
N ASN A 139 9.92 8.92 -30.98
CA ASN A 139 10.27 9.90 -32.05
C ASN A 139 11.76 9.78 -32.43
N PRO A 140 12.15 8.69 -33.10
CA PRO A 140 13.55 8.55 -33.55
C PRO A 140 13.98 9.65 -34.52
N GLU A 141 13.05 10.27 -35.25
CA GLU A 141 13.33 11.36 -36.17
C GLU A 141 13.76 12.67 -35.50
N ARG A 142 13.34 12.91 -34.24
CA ARG A 142 13.77 14.10 -33.48
C ARG A 142 15.24 14.12 -33.09
N ILE A 143 15.89 12.97 -33.11
CA ILE A 143 17.29 12.81 -32.69
C ILE A 143 18.21 12.95 -33.87
N VAL A 144 17.70 12.72 -35.08
CA VAL A 144 18.50 12.64 -36.33
C VAL A 144 18.66 14.00 -37.03
N THR A 145 18.04 15.05 -36.57
CA THR A 145 18.20 16.40 -37.12
C THR A 145 19.01 17.28 -36.22
N PRO A 146 20.35 17.26 -36.32
CA PRO A 146 21.17 18.35 -35.78
C PRO A 146 21.07 19.56 -36.70
N HIS A 147 20.20 20.44 -36.34
CA HIS A 147 20.15 21.73 -37.00
C HIS A 147 20.32 22.84 -36.00
#